data_777bed4af7e128a2cad41d7b1e50d6d6
#
_entry.id   777bed4af7e128a2cad41d7b1e50d6d6
#
_cell.length_a   1.000
_cell.length_b   1.000
_cell.length_c   1.000
_cell.angle_alpha   90.00
_cell.angle_beta   90.00
_cell.angle_gamma   90.00
#
_symmetry.space_group_name_H-M   'P 1'
#
loop_
_entity.id
_entity.type
_entity.pdbx_description
1 polymer ?
#
loop_
_entity_poly.entity_id
_entity_poly.type
_entity_poly.pdbx_seq_one_letter_code
_entity_poly.pdbx_strand_id
1 'polypeptide(L)'
;MPRLDHRTRRTPRARPTRATVRGLTLIEVLVALAIVAVTLTAGLKASAALAGNTQRLGDTLAAQWCADNLLTNLRLQRQFPPVGDSDQSCDQAGQTFPIKLVVRPTPNPSFRRVDAQVLDETTPVLRLSTVVGRY
;
A
#
# COMPACT_ATOMS: atom_id res chain seq x y z
N MET A 1 -69.76 -39.94 43.69
CA MET A 1 -69.38 -39.55 42.31
C MET A 1 -69.34 -38.04 42.25
N PRO A 2 -68.14 -37.43 42.19
CA PRO A 2 -68.01 -35.99 42.05
C PRO A 2 -67.95 -35.61 40.56
N ARG A 3 -68.76 -34.61 40.18
CA ARG A 3 -68.74 -33.99 38.83
C ARG A 3 -67.54 -33.12 38.65
N LEU A 4 -66.75 -33.36 37.64
CA LEU A 4 -65.61 -32.51 37.20
C LEU A 4 -66.16 -31.33 36.40
N ASP A 5 -66.02 -30.11 36.95
CA ASP A 5 -66.38 -28.85 36.34
C ASP A 5 -65.24 -28.38 35.42
N HIS A 6 -65.38 -28.52 34.11
CA HIS A 6 -64.43 -28.07 33.09
C HIS A 6 -64.58 -26.55 32.89
N ARG A 7 -63.89 -25.77 33.73
CA ARG A 7 -63.70 -24.35 33.50
C ARG A 7 -62.77 -24.13 32.33
N THR A 8 -63.31 -23.89 31.15
CA THR A 8 -62.49 -23.43 29.98
C THR A 8 -61.88 -22.06 30.23
N ARG A 9 -60.60 -22.03 30.48
CA ARG A 9 -59.79 -20.78 30.52
C ARG A 9 -59.74 -20.18 29.12
N ARG A 10 -60.52 -19.13 28.87
CA ARG A 10 -60.38 -18.27 27.70
C ARG A 10 -59.07 -17.49 27.80
N THR A 11 -58.09 -17.83 26.97
CA THR A 11 -56.87 -17.04 26.77
C THR A 11 -57.25 -15.69 26.12
N PRO A 12 -56.78 -14.55 26.65
CA PRO A 12 -57.02 -13.27 26.03
C PRO A 12 -56.25 -13.19 24.70
N ARG A 13 -56.99 -13.02 23.59
CA ARG A 13 -56.43 -12.74 22.28
C ARG A 13 -55.67 -11.40 22.37
N ALA A 14 -54.32 -11.43 22.25
CA ALA A 14 -53.53 -10.26 22.07
C ALA A 14 -53.96 -9.52 20.78
N ARG A 15 -54.42 -8.28 20.93
CA ARG A 15 -54.72 -7.40 19.80
C ARG A 15 -53.43 -7.13 19.04
N PRO A 16 -53.37 -7.33 17.71
CA PRO A 16 -52.21 -6.91 16.95
C PRO A 16 -52.09 -5.39 17.04
N THR A 17 -50.99 -4.92 17.60
CA THR A 17 -50.59 -3.51 17.56
C THR A 17 -50.34 -3.15 16.09
N ARG A 18 -51.24 -2.36 15.50
CA ARG A 18 -51.00 -1.77 14.19
C ARG A 18 -49.75 -0.89 14.30
N ALA A 19 -48.64 -1.36 13.72
CA ALA A 19 -47.49 -0.50 13.48
C ALA A 19 -47.94 0.66 12.59
N THR A 20 -47.94 1.87 13.11
CA THR A 20 -48.17 3.09 12.32
C THR A 20 -47.04 3.22 11.33
N VAL A 21 -47.32 2.95 10.05
CA VAL A 21 -46.39 3.24 8.95
C VAL A 21 -46.28 4.77 8.88
N ARG A 22 -45.21 5.33 9.45
CA ARG A 22 -44.85 6.74 9.30
C ARG A 22 -44.40 6.94 7.87
N GLY A 23 -45.09 7.77 7.10
CA GLY A 23 -44.59 8.22 5.81
C GLY A 23 -43.30 9.03 5.99
N LEU A 24 -42.31 8.81 5.11
CA LEU A 24 -41.07 9.59 5.04
C LEU A 24 -41.38 11.04 4.66
N THR A 25 -40.79 11.97 5.37
CA THR A 25 -40.92 13.39 5.03
C THR A 25 -39.93 13.77 3.93
N LEU A 26 -40.23 14.76 3.12
CA LEU A 26 -39.35 15.24 2.03
C LEU A 26 -38.03 15.68 2.58
N ILE A 27 -38.00 16.33 3.75
CA ILE A 27 -36.76 16.75 4.39
C ILE A 27 -35.88 15.59 4.82
N GLU A 28 -36.45 14.49 5.29
CA GLU A 28 -35.75 13.28 5.70
C GLU A 28 -35.04 12.63 4.49
N VAL A 29 -35.72 12.58 3.34
CA VAL A 29 -35.12 12.08 2.09
C VAL A 29 -33.97 12.98 1.63
N LEU A 30 -34.13 14.30 1.71
CA LEU A 30 -33.08 15.24 1.33
C LEU A 30 -31.85 15.13 2.23
N VAL A 31 -32.04 15.00 3.53
CA VAL A 31 -30.93 14.80 4.49
C VAL A 31 -30.23 13.46 4.25
N ALA A 32 -30.99 12.40 4.03
CA ALA A 32 -30.43 11.09 3.71
C ALA A 32 -29.58 11.12 2.43
N LEU A 33 -30.06 11.76 1.36
CA LEU A 33 -29.32 11.91 0.11
C LEU A 33 -28.06 12.76 0.30
N ALA A 34 -28.11 13.82 1.11
CA ALA A 34 -26.94 14.65 1.40
C ALA A 34 -25.85 13.83 2.13
N ILE A 35 -26.22 13.04 3.12
CA ILE A 35 -25.29 12.16 3.84
C ILE A 35 -24.66 11.13 2.88
N VAL A 36 -25.46 10.49 2.05
CA VAL A 36 -24.98 9.51 1.06
C VAL A 36 -24.02 10.17 0.08
N ALA A 37 -24.34 11.37 -0.42
CA ALA A 37 -23.45 12.09 -1.35
C ALA A 37 -22.09 12.40 -0.72
N VAL A 38 -22.05 12.86 0.53
CA VAL A 38 -20.80 13.15 1.26
C VAL A 38 -20.00 11.88 1.48
N THR A 39 -20.63 10.79 1.91
CA THR A 39 -19.94 9.52 2.16
C THR A 39 -19.36 8.91 0.89
N LEU A 40 -20.08 8.97 -0.24
CA LEU A 40 -19.61 8.49 -1.53
C LEU A 40 -18.41 9.28 -2.03
N THR A 41 -18.45 10.62 -1.94
CA THR A 41 -17.30 11.46 -2.35
C THR A 41 -16.06 11.21 -1.51
N ALA A 42 -16.21 11.01 -0.20
CA ALA A 42 -15.11 10.66 0.69
C ALA A 42 -14.52 9.28 0.35
N GLY A 43 -15.37 8.29 0.08
CA GLY A 43 -14.96 6.94 -0.33
C GLY A 43 -14.19 6.93 -1.65
N LEU A 44 -14.63 7.67 -2.66
CA LEU A 44 -13.93 7.78 -3.94
C LEU A 44 -12.54 8.42 -3.79
N LYS A 45 -12.40 9.47 -2.98
CA LYS A 45 -11.09 10.09 -2.71
C LYS A 45 -10.13 9.13 -2.01
N ALA A 46 -10.61 8.37 -1.03
CA ALA A 46 -9.80 7.37 -0.33
C ALA A 46 -9.32 6.26 -1.29
N SER A 47 -10.21 5.77 -2.15
CA SER A 47 -9.87 4.74 -3.15
C SER A 47 -8.83 5.24 -4.16
N ALA A 48 -8.94 6.48 -4.64
CA ALA A 48 -7.97 7.08 -5.55
C ALA A 48 -6.59 7.24 -4.89
N ALA A 49 -6.53 7.62 -3.62
CA ALA A 49 -5.27 7.73 -2.87
C ALA A 49 -4.60 6.35 -2.70
N LEU A 50 -5.36 5.30 -2.43
CA LEU A 50 -4.84 3.93 -2.33
C LEU A 50 -4.26 3.45 -3.67
N ALA A 51 -4.95 3.69 -4.79
CA ALA A 51 -4.46 3.33 -6.12
C ALA A 51 -3.13 4.03 -6.45
N GLY A 52 -3.01 5.33 -6.18
CA GLY A 52 -1.76 6.08 -6.39
C GLY A 52 -0.60 5.59 -5.52
N ASN A 53 -0.87 5.20 -4.27
CA ASN A 53 0.15 4.64 -3.38
C ASN A 53 0.64 3.26 -3.85
N THR A 54 -0.24 2.43 -4.39
CA THR A 54 0.12 1.10 -4.92
C THR A 54 1.08 1.22 -6.11
N GLN A 55 0.84 2.17 -7.00
CA GLN A 55 1.73 2.40 -8.14
C GLN A 55 3.13 2.86 -7.69
N ARG A 56 3.20 3.85 -6.80
CA ARG A 56 4.48 4.32 -6.23
C ARG A 56 5.25 3.20 -5.52
N LEU A 57 4.54 2.32 -4.81
CA LEU A 57 5.15 1.15 -4.18
C LEU A 57 5.75 0.21 -5.23
N GLY A 58 5.04 -0.06 -6.33
CA GLY A 58 5.53 -0.86 -7.44
C GLY A 58 6.82 -0.29 -8.04
N ASP A 59 6.86 1.00 -8.32
CA ASP A 59 8.03 1.70 -8.86
C ASP A 59 9.21 1.64 -7.89
N THR A 60 8.97 1.85 -6.61
CA THR A 60 10.01 1.77 -5.56
C THR A 60 10.58 0.35 -5.45
N LEU A 61 9.74 -0.68 -5.51
CA LEU A 61 10.19 -2.09 -5.47
C LEU A 61 11.00 -2.44 -6.72
N ALA A 62 10.58 -2.00 -7.90
CA ALA A 62 11.33 -2.21 -9.15
C ALA A 62 12.72 -1.51 -9.08
N ALA A 63 12.76 -0.29 -8.59
CA ALA A 63 14.00 0.44 -8.36
C ALA A 63 14.92 -0.29 -7.36
N GLN A 64 14.35 -0.84 -6.28
CA GLN A 64 15.10 -1.63 -5.30
C GLN A 64 15.70 -2.89 -5.92
N TRP A 65 14.93 -3.63 -6.70
CA TRP A 65 15.44 -4.83 -7.38
C TRP A 65 16.58 -4.49 -8.34
N CYS A 66 16.49 -3.37 -9.07
CA CYS A 66 17.57 -2.89 -9.91
C CYS A 66 18.86 -2.66 -9.11
N ALA A 67 18.79 -1.93 -8.01
CA ALA A 67 19.94 -1.65 -7.16
C ALA A 67 20.51 -2.93 -6.52
N ASP A 68 19.66 -3.82 -6.01
CA ASP A 68 20.08 -5.10 -5.43
C ASP A 68 20.77 -6.01 -6.44
N ASN A 69 20.21 -6.12 -7.65
CA ASN A 69 20.80 -6.92 -8.73
C ASN A 69 22.17 -6.38 -9.13
N LEU A 70 22.32 -5.05 -9.23
CA LEU A 70 23.59 -4.44 -9.55
C LEU A 70 24.66 -4.72 -8.48
N LEU A 71 24.33 -4.50 -7.21
CA LEU A 71 25.24 -4.74 -6.09
C LEU A 71 25.59 -6.23 -5.92
N THR A 72 24.61 -7.10 -6.15
CA THR A 72 24.82 -8.55 -6.11
C THR A 72 25.71 -9.01 -7.24
N ASN A 73 25.52 -8.48 -8.45
CA ASN A 73 26.35 -8.80 -9.60
C ASN A 73 27.82 -8.39 -9.40
N LEU A 74 28.07 -7.21 -8.81
CA LEU A 74 29.42 -6.79 -8.43
C LEU A 74 30.11 -7.80 -7.49
N ARG A 75 29.37 -8.34 -6.53
CA ARG A 75 29.88 -9.36 -5.60
C ARG A 75 30.14 -10.70 -6.27
N LEU A 76 29.19 -11.17 -7.08
CA LEU A 76 29.29 -12.45 -7.77
C LEU A 76 30.45 -12.48 -8.77
N GLN A 77 30.66 -11.38 -9.50
CA GLN A 77 31.77 -11.23 -10.44
C GLN A 77 33.08 -10.88 -9.76
N ARG A 78 33.11 -10.78 -8.43
CA ARG A 78 34.30 -10.39 -7.64
C ARG A 78 34.94 -9.09 -8.13
N GLN A 79 34.11 -8.15 -8.58
CA GLN A 79 34.58 -6.88 -9.06
C GLN A 79 35.03 -5.98 -7.90
N PHE A 80 36.15 -5.28 -8.09
CA PHE A 80 36.63 -4.27 -7.17
C PHE A 80 36.66 -2.92 -7.91
N PRO A 81 35.50 -2.22 -8.02
CA PRO A 81 35.38 -1.04 -8.85
C PRO A 81 36.29 0.09 -8.37
N PRO A 82 36.82 0.92 -9.27
CA PRO A 82 37.66 2.08 -8.87
C PRO A 82 36.84 3.06 -8.03
N VAL A 83 37.53 3.82 -7.17
CA VAL A 83 36.93 4.91 -6.41
C VAL A 83 36.47 5.98 -7.39
N GLY A 84 35.24 6.47 -7.22
CA GLY A 84 34.64 7.47 -8.10
C GLY A 84 33.15 7.22 -8.26
N ASP A 85 32.57 8.01 -9.13
CA ASP A 85 31.13 7.93 -9.50
C ASP A 85 31.03 7.41 -10.93
N SER A 86 30.06 6.56 -11.20
CA SER A 86 29.74 6.06 -12.54
C SER A 86 28.25 5.92 -12.71
N ASP A 87 27.77 6.20 -13.92
CA ASP A 87 26.36 6.12 -14.25
C ASP A 87 26.08 4.79 -14.98
N GLN A 88 24.98 4.17 -14.61
CA GLN A 88 24.48 2.92 -15.19
C GLN A 88 22.99 3.01 -15.38
N SER A 89 22.40 2.06 -16.09
CA SER A 89 20.95 1.93 -16.25
C SER A 89 20.54 0.49 -16.02
N CYS A 90 19.31 0.30 -15.59
CA CYS A 90 18.70 -1.00 -15.37
C CYS A 90 17.26 -0.98 -15.87
N ASP A 91 16.88 -2.01 -16.60
CA ASP A 91 15.51 -2.21 -17.07
C ASP A 91 14.79 -3.20 -16.15
N GLN A 92 13.72 -2.74 -15.52
CA GLN A 92 12.93 -3.56 -14.60
C GLN A 92 11.44 -3.22 -14.72
N ALA A 93 10.58 -4.22 -14.78
CA ALA A 93 9.13 -4.06 -14.88
C ALA A 93 8.67 -3.15 -16.05
N GLY A 94 9.41 -3.15 -17.16
CA GLY A 94 9.11 -2.33 -18.34
C GLY A 94 9.50 -0.86 -18.22
N GLN A 95 10.27 -0.49 -17.18
CA GLN A 95 10.81 0.86 -16.95
C GLN A 95 12.33 0.81 -16.89
N THR A 96 12.98 1.88 -17.36
CA THR A 96 14.44 2.05 -17.27
C THR A 96 14.76 2.98 -16.10
N PHE A 97 15.54 2.47 -15.15
CA PHE A 97 15.99 3.21 -13.98
C PHE A 97 17.44 3.67 -14.16
N PRO A 98 17.73 4.98 -14.16
CA PRO A 98 19.10 5.48 -14.07
C PRO A 98 19.64 5.22 -12.66
N ILE A 99 20.85 4.65 -12.60
CA ILE A 99 21.53 4.33 -11.34
C ILE A 99 22.89 5.00 -11.33
N LYS A 100 23.14 5.79 -10.30
CA LYS A 100 24.47 6.32 -10.00
C LYS A 100 25.16 5.41 -9.01
N LEU A 101 26.27 4.82 -9.44
CA LEU A 101 27.13 4.02 -8.59
C LEU A 101 28.23 4.91 -7.99
N VAL A 102 28.23 5.02 -6.67
CA VAL A 102 29.17 5.88 -5.93
C VAL A 102 30.11 4.99 -5.11
N VAL A 103 31.38 4.94 -5.49
CA VAL A 103 32.39 4.12 -4.82
C VAL A 103 33.31 5.01 -3.97
N ARG A 104 33.39 4.69 -2.69
CA ARG A 104 34.22 5.43 -1.71
C ARG A 104 35.22 4.49 -1.02
N PRO A 105 36.41 4.98 -0.69
CA PRO A 105 37.37 4.21 0.08
C PRO A 105 36.86 3.99 1.50
N THR A 106 37.31 2.90 2.13
CA THR A 106 37.13 2.66 3.56
C THR A 106 38.47 2.79 4.29
N PRO A 107 38.49 2.86 5.64
CA PRO A 107 39.74 2.89 6.41
C PRO A 107 40.67 1.69 6.12
N ASN A 108 40.07 0.54 5.76
CA ASN A 108 40.82 -0.61 5.30
C ASN A 108 40.90 -0.60 3.76
N PRO A 109 42.10 -0.49 3.13
CA PRO A 109 42.26 -0.39 1.68
C PRO A 109 41.80 -1.64 0.92
N SER A 110 41.62 -2.78 1.62
CA SER A 110 41.11 -4.02 1.03
C SER A 110 39.59 -4.02 0.83
N PHE A 111 38.94 -2.97 1.30
CA PHE A 111 37.49 -2.84 1.17
C PHE A 111 37.11 -1.50 0.54
N ARG A 112 36.00 -1.50 -0.16
CA ARG A 112 35.35 -0.27 -0.68
C ARG A 112 33.86 -0.28 -0.35
N ARG A 113 33.36 0.88 0.01
CA ARG A 113 31.92 1.11 0.12
C ARG A 113 31.39 1.46 -1.26
N VAL A 114 30.33 0.78 -1.66
CA VAL A 114 29.64 0.98 -2.92
C VAL A 114 28.19 1.32 -2.63
N ASP A 115 27.77 2.49 -3.07
CA ASP A 115 26.39 2.99 -2.94
C ASP A 115 25.75 3.00 -4.34
N ALA A 116 24.67 2.27 -4.52
CA ALA A 116 23.81 2.35 -5.70
C ALA A 116 22.66 3.33 -5.41
N GLN A 117 22.62 4.43 -6.12
CA GLN A 117 21.58 5.46 -6.03
C GLN A 117 20.70 5.36 -7.26
N VAL A 118 19.45 4.95 -7.09
CA VAL A 118 18.46 4.97 -8.16
C VAL A 118 17.85 6.36 -8.23
N LEU A 119 17.81 6.92 -9.42
CA LEU A 119 17.33 8.27 -9.66
C LEU A 119 15.96 8.20 -10.36
N ASP A 120 15.10 9.16 -10.03
CA ASP A 120 13.94 9.54 -10.82
C ASP A 120 14.29 10.90 -11.46
N GLU A 121 14.51 10.89 -12.77
CA GLU A 121 15.14 12.00 -13.51
C GLU A 121 16.50 12.41 -12.90
N THR A 122 16.51 13.30 -11.93
CA THR A 122 17.71 13.81 -11.25
C THR A 122 17.68 13.63 -9.73
N THR A 123 16.53 13.20 -9.17
CA THR A 123 16.33 13.09 -7.73
C THR A 123 16.57 11.65 -7.27
N PRO A 124 17.43 11.40 -6.28
CA PRO A 124 17.61 10.05 -5.75
C PRO A 124 16.37 9.61 -4.96
N VAL A 125 15.69 8.58 -5.46
CA VAL A 125 14.50 7.97 -4.82
C VAL A 125 14.86 6.82 -3.90
N LEU A 126 16.01 6.18 -4.16
CA LEU A 126 16.48 5.03 -3.38
C LEU A 126 18.01 5.02 -3.34
N ARG A 127 18.58 4.64 -2.20
CA ARG A 127 20.00 4.36 -2.05
C ARG A 127 20.19 3.04 -1.31
N LEU A 128 20.94 2.13 -1.94
CA LEU A 128 21.41 0.90 -1.30
C LEU A 128 22.94 0.94 -1.20
N SER A 129 23.46 0.48 -0.07
CA SER A 129 24.89 0.50 0.22
C SER A 129 25.39 -0.91 0.51
N THR A 130 26.59 -1.20 0.00
CA THR A 130 27.29 -2.44 0.31
C THR A 130 28.79 -2.19 0.50
N VAL A 131 29.50 -3.19 1.02
CA VAL A 131 30.96 -3.20 1.09
C VAL A 131 31.45 -4.36 0.24
N VAL A 132 32.41 -4.09 -0.64
CA VAL A 132 33.09 -5.09 -1.47
C VAL A 132 34.54 -5.19 -1.05
N GLY A 133 35.04 -6.41 -0.96
CA GLY A 133 36.43 -6.71 -0.64
C GLY A 133 37.24 -6.98 -1.91
N ARG A 134 38.57 -6.75 -1.83
CA ARG A 134 39.54 -7.20 -2.85
C ARG A 134 39.72 -8.72 -2.66
N TYR A 135 39.53 -9.49 -3.71
CA TYR A 135 39.76 -10.92 -3.74
C TYR A 135 41.13 -11.27 -4.24
#